data_e0d6709692c8f430f7ca369996c1a4c6
#
_entry.id   e0d6709692c8f430f7ca369996c1a4c6
#
_cell.length_a   1.000
_cell.length_b   1.000
_cell.length_c   1.000
_cell.angle_alpha   90.00
_cell.angle_beta   90.00
_cell.angle_gamma   90.00
#
_symmetry.space_group_name_H-M   'P 1'
#
loop_
_entity.id
_entity.type
_entity.pdbx_description
1 polymer ?
#
loop_
_entity_poly.entity_id
_entity_poly.type
_entity_poly.pdbx_seq_one_letter_code
_entity_poly.pdbx_strand_id
1 'polypeptide(L)'
;MKGFFSWVAPIVAIFLSDLFLSSSYGINFLEPFMLATLASYIAIWILGRKLGNNRSAYSWTAGAVGSAILFHVVTCAFAWIINPTYIKNFSGLIQATVLGEPGYAPAYLFLRNSILSTFFFAFVLGGLRIQFSRKALLSKLPHLPLNAKSIAC
;
A
#
# COMPACT_ATOMS: atom_id res chain seq x y z
N MET A 1 15.43 11.00 16.53
CA MET A 1 14.02 10.63 16.78
C MET A 1 13.11 10.57 15.54
N LYS A 2 13.53 11.04 14.36
CA LYS A 2 12.69 11.01 13.14
C LYS A 2 12.51 9.63 12.48
N GLY A 3 13.33 8.63 12.81
CA GLY A 3 13.24 7.29 12.21
C GLY A 3 12.22 6.36 12.87
N PHE A 4 12.07 6.40 14.17
CA PHE A 4 11.22 5.47 14.92
C PHE A 4 9.72 5.69 14.65
N PHE A 5 9.26 6.93 14.70
CA PHE A 5 7.84 7.26 14.42
C PHE A 5 7.42 6.94 12.98
N SER A 6 8.35 6.99 12.03
CA SER A 6 8.08 6.68 10.62
C SER A 6 7.68 5.21 10.38
N TRP A 7 8.07 4.32 11.29
CA TRP A 7 7.79 2.88 11.22
C TRP A 7 6.63 2.46 12.11
N VAL A 8 6.54 3.06 13.28
CA VAL A 8 5.51 2.72 14.27
C VAL A 8 4.13 3.15 13.81
N ALA A 9 4.00 4.34 13.23
CA ALA A 9 2.71 4.88 12.82
C ALA A 9 1.96 3.99 11.80
N PRO A 10 2.56 3.50 10.70
CA PRO A 10 1.88 2.57 9.79
C PRO A 10 1.49 1.25 10.45
N ILE A 11 2.36 0.68 11.28
CA ILE A 11 2.09 -0.58 11.98
C ILE A 11 0.90 -0.42 12.93
N VAL A 12 0.90 0.64 13.72
CA VAL A 12 -0.20 0.95 14.65
C VAL A 12 -1.50 1.20 13.90
N ALA A 13 -1.46 1.94 12.79
CA ALA A 13 -2.64 2.22 11.98
C ALA A 13 -3.26 0.93 11.41
N ILE A 14 -2.44 0.02 10.89
CA ILE A 14 -2.89 -1.28 10.37
C ILE A 14 -3.51 -2.09 11.50
N PHE A 15 -2.81 -2.20 12.64
CA PHE A 15 -3.27 -2.97 13.78
C PHE A 15 -4.61 -2.46 14.34
N LEU A 16 -4.75 -1.13 14.48
CA LEU A 16 -6.00 -0.51 14.93
C LEU A 16 -7.14 -0.71 13.91
N SER A 17 -6.84 -0.62 12.61
CA SER A 17 -7.81 -0.86 11.54
C SER A 17 -8.31 -2.30 11.58
N ASP A 18 -7.42 -3.27 11.69
CA ASP A 18 -7.78 -4.69 11.75
C ASP A 18 -8.57 -5.02 13.03
N LEU A 19 -8.18 -4.44 14.17
CA LEU A 19 -8.91 -4.59 15.43
C LEU A 19 -10.33 -4.04 15.32
N PHE A 20 -10.49 -2.86 14.74
CA PHE A 20 -11.79 -2.23 14.55
C PHE A 20 -12.68 -3.04 13.60
N LEU A 21 -12.13 -3.51 12.48
CA LEU A 21 -12.86 -4.36 11.52
C LEU A 21 -13.28 -5.67 12.16
N SER A 22 -12.37 -6.38 12.80
CA SER A 22 -12.66 -7.67 13.46
C SER A 22 -13.76 -7.53 14.52
N SER A 23 -13.70 -6.46 15.32
CA SER A 23 -14.74 -6.14 16.31
C SER A 23 -16.09 -5.84 15.64
N SER A 24 -16.10 -5.13 14.51
CA SER A 24 -17.33 -4.74 13.79
C SER A 24 -17.99 -5.93 13.09
N TYR A 25 -17.21 -6.90 12.64
CA TYR A 25 -17.72 -8.10 11.94
C TYR A 25 -17.90 -9.31 12.86
N GLY A 26 -17.56 -9.21 14.16
CA GLY A 26 -17.65 -10.31 15.11
C GLY A 26 -16.69 -11.47 14.81
N ILE A 27 -15.59 -11.18 14.13
CA ILE A 27 -14.59 -12.16 13.69
C ILE A 27 -13.44 -12.17 14.72
N ASN A 28 -12.85 -13.34 14.97
CA ASN A 28 -11.70 -13.44 15.85
C ASN A 28 -10.51 -12.66 15.26
N PHE A 29 -9.90 -11.82 16.08
CA PHE A 29 -8.74 -10.99 15.68
C PHE A 29 -7.55 -11.82 15.19
N LEU A 30 -7.33 -13.01 15.73
CA LEU A 30 -6.25 -13.94 15.34
C LEU A 30 -6.74 -14.96 14.32
N GLU A 31 -7.13 -14.51 13.15
CA GLU A 31 -7.42 -15.42 12.03
C GLU A 31 -6.15 -15.77 11.24
N PRO A 32 -6.08 -16.96 10.64
CA PRO A 32 -4.97 -17.35 9.77
C PRO A 32 -4.70 -16.36 8.65
N PHE A 33 -5.73 -15.63 8.19
CA PHE A 33 -5.64 -14.62 7.15
C PHE A 33 -4.75 -13.43 7.54
N MET A 34 -4.63 -13.13 8.82
CA MET A 34 -3.73 -12.10 9.35
C MET A 34 -2.25 -12.41 9.01
N LEU A 35 -1.87 -13.69 8.94
CA LEU A 35 -0.51 -14.08 8.55
C LEU A 35 -0.21 -13.71 7.09
N ALA A 36 -1.18 -13.89 6.19
CA ALA A 36 -1.03 -13.50 4.78
C ALA A 36 -0.91 -11.98 4.63
N THR A 37 -1.70 -11.24 5.40
CA THR A 37 -1.65 -9.77 5.43
C THR A 37 -0.28 -9.29 5.90
N LEU A 38 0.24 -9.81 7.02
CA LEU A 38 1.56 -9.47 7.54
C LEU A 38 2.69 -9.84 6.56
N ALA A 39 2.63 -11.04 5.97
CA ALA A 39 3.61 -11.47 4.96
C ALA A 39 3.60 -10.53 3.74
N SER A 40 2.42 -10.11 3.29
CA SER A 40 2.26 -9.15 2.20
C SER A 40 2.90 -7.80 2.54
N TYR A 41 2.68 -7.27 3.74
CA TYR A 41 3.30 -6.00 4.18
C TYR A 41 4.81 -6.09 4.29
N ILE A 42 5.35 -7.20 4.79
CA ILE A 42 6.81 -7.44 4.82
C ILE A 42 7.38 -7.46 3.40
N ALA A 43 6.72 -8.17 2.47
CA ALA A 43 7.15 -8.22 1.08
C ALA A 43 7.11 -6.84 0.39
N ILE A 44 6.05 -6.06 0.62
CA ILE A 44 5.91 -4.69 0.12
C ILE A 44 7.02 -3.79 0.71
N TRP A 45 7.32 -3.95 1.98
CA TRP A 45 8.40 -3.18 2.62
C TRP A 45 9.77 -3.48 2.02
N ILE A 46 10.09 -4.75 1.79
CA ILE A 46 11.34 -5.16 1.13
C ILE A 46 11.41 -4.57 -0.29
N LEU A 47 10.31 -4.65 -1.04
CA LEU A 47 10.20 -4.07 -2.38
C LEU A 47 10.41 -2.54 -2.33
N GLY A 48 9.75 -1.86 -1.41
CA GLY A 48 9.87 -0.42 -1.23
C GLY A 48 11.29 0.02 -0.87
N ARG A 49 12.02 -0.76 -0.08
CA ARG A 49 13.44 -0.49 0.22
C ARG A 49 14.33 -0.60 -1.02
N LYS A 50 14.09 -1.59 -1.88
CA LYS A 50 14.85 -1.77 -3.13
C LYS A 50 14.56 -0.66 -4.14
N LEU A 51 13.31 -0.21 -4.24
CA LEU A 51 12.87 0.84 -5.17
C LEU A 51 13.14 2.25 -4.65
N GLY A 52 13.23 2.43 -3.34
CA GLY A 52 13.31 3.73 -2.68
C GLY A 52 14.58 4.55 -2.99
N ASN A 53 15.59 3.93 -3.57
CA ASN A 53 16.81 4.61 -4.02
C ASN A 53 16.62 5.36 -5.36
N ASN A 54 15.55 5.07 -6.07
CA ASN A 54 15.23 5.69 -7.36
C ASN A 54 14.29 6.87 -7.14
N ARG A 55 14.73 8.10 -7.47
CA ARG A 55 13.98 9.35 -7.22
C ARG A 55 12.96 9.71 -8.31
N SER A 56 12.76 8.84 -9.30
CA SER A 56 11.81 9.08 -10.38
C SER A 56 10.36 8.93 -9.89
N ALA A 57 9.49 9.85 -10.27
CA ALA A 57 8.04 9.77 -10.00
C ALA A 57 7.43 8.50 -10.61
N TYR A 58 7.91 8.09 -11.79
CA TYR A 58 7.50 6.85 -12.44
C TYR A 58 7.82 5.62 -11.59
N SER A 59 9.03 5.54 -11.04
CA SER A 59 9.47 4.42 -10.18
C SER A 59 8.62 4.32 -8.90
N TRP A 60 8.22 5.45 -8.33
CA TRP A 60 7.35 5.49 -7.16
C TRP A 60 5.94 5.01 -7.47
N THR A 61 5.37 5.47 -8.59
CA THR A 61 4.03 5.06 -9.01
C THR A 61 3.99 3.59 -9.39
N ALA A 62 4.99 3.11 -10.15
CA ALA A 62 5.11 1.70 -10.50
C ALA A 62 5.30 0.81 -9.27
N GLY A 63 6.10 1.25 -8.30
CA GLY A 63 6.27 0.55 -7.03
C GLY A 63 4.99 0.48 -6.21
N ALA A 64 4.21 1.55 -6.17
CA ALA A 64 2.93 1.60 -5.47
C ALA A 64 1.90 0.66 -6.11
N VAL A 65 1.75 0.70 -7.44
CA VAL A 65 0.86 -0.22 -8.18
C VAL A 65 1.32 -1.67 -8.04
N GLY A 66 2.62 -1.92 -8.18
CA GLY A 66 3.20 -3.26 -7.98
C GLY A 66 2.93 -3.81 -6.59
N SER A 67 2.96 -2.95 -5.56
CA SER A 67 2.62 -3.32 -4.19
C SER A 67 1.15 -3.72 -4.03
N ALA A 68 0.22 -3.01 -4.69
CA ALA A 68 -1.19 -3.36 -4.66
C ALA A 68 -1.47 -4.72 -5.34
N ILE A 69 -0.81 -4.97 -6.47
CA ILE A 69 -0.91 -6.25 -7.18
C ILE A 69 -0.32 -7.38 -6.33
N LEU A 70 0.86 -7.18 -5.75
CA LEU A 70 1.52 -8.16 -4.90
C LEU A 70 0.66 -8.52 -3.68
N PHE A 71 0.09 -7.52 -3.01
CA PHE A 71 -0.83 -7.73 -1.89
C PHE A 71 -2.02 -8.59 -2.31
N HIS A 72 -2.67 -8.23 -3.42
CA HIS A 72 -3.82 -8.96 -3.93
C HIS A 72 -3.49 -10.41 -4.26
N VAL A 73 -2.39 -10.66 -4.98
CA VAL A 73 -1.98 -12.01 -5.37
C VAL A 73 -1.67 -12.87 -4.13
N VAL A 74 -0.92 -12.34 -3.17
CA VAL A 74 -0.55 -13.08 -1.95
C VAL A 74 -1.77 -13.42 -1.12
N THR A 75 -2.68 -12.46 -0.92
CA THR A 75 -3.89 -12.69 -0.12
C THR A 75 -4.87 -13.64 -0.80
N CYS A 76 -5.06 -13.55 -2.12
CA CYS A 76 -5.89 -14.49 -2.88
C CYS A 76 -5.29 -15.89 -2.95
N ALA A 77 -3.96 -16.00 -3.10
CA ALA A 77 -3.28 -17.30 -3.05
C ALA A 77 -3.43 -17.96 -1.67
N PHE A 78 -3.33 -17.18 -0.61
CA PHE A 78 -3.55 -17.69 0.74
C PHE A 78 -5.01 -18.12 0.94
N ALA A 79 -5.98 -17.32 0.49
CA ALA A 79 -7.40 -17.69 0.49
C ALA A 79 -7.63 -19.00 -0.27
N TRP A 80 -7.01 -19.15 -1.45
CA TRP A 80 -7.06 -20.40 -2.21
C TRP A 80 -6.51 -21.60 -1.43
N ILE A 81 -5.42 -21.42 -0.66
CA ILE A 81 -4.81 -22.49 0.12
C ILE A 81 -5.72 -22.95 1.26
N ILE A 82 -6.28 -22.03 2.03
CA ILE A 82 -7.02 -22.35 3.26
C ILE A 82 -8.50 -22.61 3.05
N ASN A 83 -9.14 -21.98 2.06
CA ASN A 83 -10.58 -22.11 1.85
C ASN A 83 -10.89 -23.38 1.05
N PRO A 84 -11.70 -24.31 1.59
CA PRO A 84 -12.09 -25.56 0.92
C PRO A 84 -13.00 -25.36 -0.30
N THR A 85 -13.62 -24.20 -0.45
CA THR A 85 -14.51 -23.87 -1.58
C THR A 85 -13.76 -23.86 -2.91
N TYR A 86 -12.44 -23.59 -2.89
CA TYR A 86 -11.62 -23.57 -4.10
C TYR A 86 -11.04 -24.95 -4.43
N ILE A 87 -11.12 -25.32 -5.71
CA ILE A 87 -10.44 -26.50 -6.22
C ILE A 87 -8.92 -26.26 -6.14
N LYS A 88 -8.16 -27.25 -5.62
CA LYS A 88 -6.70 -27.11 -5.39
C LYS A 88 -5.92 -27.39 -6.67
N ASN A 89 -6.21 -26.64 -7.72
CA ASN A 89 -5.51 -26.67 -9.01
C ASN A 89 -5.28 -25.25 -9.53
N PHE A 90 -4.59 -25.13 -10.65
CA PHE A 90 -4.29 -23.81 -11.25
C PHE A 90 -5.55 -23.02 -11.63
N SER A 91 -6.61 -23.70 -12.10
CA SER A 91 -7.90 -23.05 -12.39
C SER A 91 -8.54 -22.46 -11.13
N GLY A 92 -8.48 -23.18 -9.99
CA GLY A 92 -8.97 -22.68 -8.71
C GLY A 92 -8.17 -21.47 -8.18
N LEU A 93 -6.86 -21.43 -8.44
CA LEU A 93 -6.04 -20.25 -8.12
C LEU A 93 -6.45 -19.03 -8.97
N ILE A 94 -6.69 -19.22 -10.28
CA ILE A 94 -7.21 -18.16 -11.15
C ILE A 94 -8.59 -17.72 -10.66
N GLN A 95 -9.47 -18.65 -10.33
CA GLN A 95 -10.78 -18.34 -9.78
C GLN A 95 -10.65 -17.48 -8.51
N ALA A 96 -9.82 -17.86 -7.55
CA ALA A 96 -9.60 -17.11 -6.31
C ALA A 96 -9.07 -15.69 -6.56
N THR A 97 -8.19 -15.53 -7.57
CA THR A 97 -7.55 -14.24 -7.86
C THR A 97 -8.45 -13.29 -8.66
N VAL A 98 -9.29 -13.83 -9.55
CA VAL A 98 -10.11 -13.01 -10.46
C VAL A 98 -11.56 -12.94 -9.98
N LEU A 99 -12.20 -14.07 -9.79
CA LEU A 99 -13.62 -14.14 -9.46
C LEU A 99 -13.88 -14.09 -7.94
N GLY A 100 -12.96 -14.62 -7.15
CA GLY A 100 -13.18 -14.75 -5.70
C GLY A 100 -14.11 -15.91 -5.36
N GLU A 101 -14.65 -15.87 -4.15
CA GLU A 101 -15.56 -16.88 -3.64
C GLU A 101 -16.98 -16.69 -4.20
N PRO A 102 -17.64 -17.77 -4.66
CA PRO A 102 -19.01 -17.69 -5.13
C PRO A 102 -19.96 -17.09 -4.07
N GLY A 103 -20.80 -16.15 -4.47
CA GLY A 103 -21.72 -15.46 -3.57
C GLY A 103 -21.19 -14.12 -3.00
N TYR A 104 -19.92 -13.82 -3.22
CA TYR A 104 -19.29 -12.56 -2.83
C TYR A 104 -18.92 -11.70 -4.05
N ALA A 105 -18.55 -10.45 -3.78
CA ALA A 105 -18.08 -9.54 -4.83
C ALA A 105 -16.81 -10.09 -5.49
N PRO A 106 -16.69 -10.01 -6.84
CA PRO A 106 -15.53 -10.52 -7.55
C PRO A 106 -14.21 -9.93 -7.06
N ALA A 107 -13.18 -10.78 -6.92
CA ALA A 107 -11.88 -10.40 -6.39
C ALA A 107 -11.17 -9.31 -7.21
N TYR A 108 -11.37 -9.28 -8.54
CA TYR A 108 -10.81 -8.22 -9.40
C TYR A 108 -11.31 -6.82 -9.06
N LEU A 109 -12.50 -6.67 -8.46
CA LEU A 109 -13.01 -5.37 -8.01
C LEU A 109 -12.18 -4.80 -6.85
N PHE A 110 -11.71 -5.67 -5.94
CA PHE A 110 -10.81 -5.26 -4.86
C PHE A 110 -9.47 -4.81 -5.42
N LEU A 111 -8.91 -5.54 -6.40
CA LEU A 111 -7.68 -5.14 -7.07
C LEU A 111 -7.84 -3.78 -7.76
N ARG A 112 -8.91 -3.59 -8.52
CA ARG A 112 -9.22 -2.33 -9.19
C ARG A 112 -9.29 -1.18 -8.19
N ASN A 113 -10.04 -1.35 -7.11
CA ASN A 113 -10.21 -0.32 -6.09
C ASN A 113 -8.88 -0.03 -5.36
N SER A 114 -8.07 -1.06 -5.08
CA SER A 114 -6.73 -0.90 -4.50
C SER A 114 -5.79 -0.12 -5.41
N ILE A 115 -5.79 -0.40 -6.70
CA ILE A 115 -4.99 0.35 -7.67
C ILE A 115 -5.44 1.81 -7.75
N LEU A 116 -6.74 2.06 -7.85
CA LEU A 116 -7.29 3.42 -7.92
C LEU A 116 -6.98 4.23 -6.65
N SER A 117 -7.20 3.65 -5.47
CA SER A 117 -6.88 4.31 -4.20
C SER A 117 -5.38 4.55 -4.04
N THR A 118 -4.54 3.58 -4.42
CA THR A 118 -3.09 3.72 -4.38
C THR A 118 -2.62 4.85 -5.30
N PHE A 119 -3.17 4.94 -6.50
CA PHE A 119 -2.88 6.04 -7.43
C PHE A 119 -3.27 7.39 -6.83
N PHE A 120 -4.48 7.50 -6.30
CA PHE A 120 -4.99 8.71 -5.67
C PHE A 120 -4.11 9.17 -4.50
N PHE A 121 -3.82 8.27 -3.56
CA PHE A 121 -2.99 8.61 -2.41
C PHE A 121 -1.53 8.90 -2.79
N ALA A 122 -0.96 8.17 -3.75
CA ALA A 122 0.39 8.45 -4.24
C ALA A 122 0.48 9.85 -4.87
N PHE A 123 -0.53 10.25 -5.64
CA PHE A 123 -0.60 11.59 -6.22
C PHE A 123 -0.73 12.68 -5.16
N VAL A 124 -1.65 12.52 -4.20
CA VAL A 124 -1.86 13.50 -3.12
C VAL A 124 -0.63 13.63 -2.23
N LEU A 125 -0.08 12.51 -1.75
CA LEU A 125 1.08 12.52 -0.87
C LEU A 125 2.34 12.98 -1.60
N GLY A 126 2.51 12.63 -2.87
CA GLY A 126 3.59 13.10 -3.73
C GLY A 126 3.53 14.63 -3.92
N GLY A 127 2.35 15.15 -4.20
CA GLY A 127 2.11 16.60 -4.32
C GLY A 127 2.40 17.35 -3.02
N LEU A 128 1.89 16.85 -1.89
CA LEU A 128 2.17 17.42 -0.57
C LEU A 128 3.67 17.41 -0.25
N ARG A 129 4.36 16.32 -0.52
CA ARG A 129 5.81 16.23 -0.31
C ARG A 129 6.58 17.28 -1.09
N ILE A 130 6.22 17.51 -2.35
CA ILE A 130 6.85 18.54 -3.19
C ILE A 130 6.61 19.93 -2.60
N GLN A 131 5.38 20.25 -2.18
CA GLN A 131 5.05 21.53 -1.58
C GLN A 131 5.81 21.79 -0.28
N PHE A 132 5.88 20.78 0.63
CA PHE A 132 6.63 20.90 1.88
C PHE A 132 8.13 21.04 1.64
N SER A 133 8.70 20.33 0.66
CA SER A 133 10.12 20.45 0.29
C SER A 133 10.43 21.84 -0.26
N ARG A 134 9.56 22.40 -1.11
CA ARG A 134 9.72 23.77 -1.63
C ARG A 134 9.65 24.81 -0.51
N LYS A 135 8.67 24.72 0.40
CA LYS A 135 8.57 25.63 1.55
C LYS A 135 9.79 25.55 2.46
N ALA A 136 10.28 24.34 2.75
CA ALA A 136 11.49 24.13 3.54
C ALA A 136 12.76 24.68 2.87
N LEU A 137 12.85 24.61 1.54
CA LEU A 137 13.95 25.23 0.79
C LEU A 137 13.88 26.74 0.85
N LEU A 138 12.71 27.32 0.60
CA LEU A 138 12.49 28.78 0.64
C LEU A 138 12.75 29.38 2.03
N SER A 139 12.40 28.66 3.09
CA SER A 139 12.66 29.11 4.48
C SER A 139 14.16 29.10 4.85
N LYS A 140 14.98 28.32 4.17
CA LYS A 140 16.44 28.25 4.38
C LYS A 140 17.21 29.30 3.58
N LEU A 141 16.56 30.06 2.69
CA LEU A 141 17.16 31.05 1.82
C LEU A 141 16.64 32.48 2.15
N PRO A 142 16.70 32.94 3.41
CA PRO A 142 16.13 34.24 3.80
C PRO A 142 16.90 35.46 3.19
N HIS A 143 18.13 35.25 2.74
CA HIS A 143 19.02 36.34 2.32
C HIS A 143 19.28 36.41 0.79
N LEU A 144 18.60 35.61 -0.03
CA LEU A 144 18.76 35.73 -1.48
C LEU A 144 17.91 36.88 -2.02
N PRO A 145 18.46 37.73 -2.90
CA PRO A 145 17.71 38.78 -3.56
C PRO A 145 16.54 38.21 -4.36
N LEU A 146 15.44 38.99 -4.46
CA LEU A 146 14.18 38.61 -5.08
C LEU A 146 14.34 37.96 -6.47
N ASN A 147 15.39 38.35 -7.21
CA ASN A 147 15.66 37.85 -8.55
C ASN A 147 16.14 36.36 -8.57
N ALA A 148 16.77 35.90 -7.49
CA ALA A 148 17.19 34.50 -7.39
C ALA A 148 16.07 33.56 -6.92
N LYS A 149 15.01 34.11 -6.28
CA LYS A 149 13.85 33.34 -5.83
C LYS A 149 12.93 32.93 -6.99
N SER A 150 12.96 33.66 -8.12
CA SER A 150 12.13 33.34 -9.29
C SER A 150 12.69 32.16 -10.14
N ILE A 151 13.98 31.85 -10.00
CA ILE A 151 14.65 30.78 -10.75
C ILE A 151 14.49 29.41 -10.03
N ALA A 152 14.15 29.42 -8.74
CA ALA A 152 13.96 28.21 -7.93
C ALA A 152 12.49 27.73 -7.88
N CYS A 153 11.59 28.40 -8.58
CA CYS A 153 10.23 27.98 -8.86
C CYS A 153 10.13 27.37 -10.24
#